data_96f6e316723c95cc81ef86dcb1093907
#
_entry.id   96f6e316723c95cc81ef86dcb1093907
#
_cell.length_a   1.000
_cell.length_b   1.000
_cell.length_c   1.000
_cell.angle_alpha   90.00
_cell.angle_beta   90.00
_cell.angle_gamma   90.00
#
_symmetry.space_group_name_H-M   'P 1'
#
loop_
_entity.id
_entity.type
_entity.pdbx_description
1 polymer ?
#
loop_
_entity_poly.entity_id
_entity_poly.type
_entity_poly.pdbx_seq_one_letter_code
_entity_poly.pdbx_strand_id
1 'polypeptide(L)'
;MALTRDYKETVVARIRRDPKFARALYAEAMGALLEGETTVGLSMLRDLVHAEITFKELARQTGLGEKTLHRMLSRNGNPTARNLGAIVKSIAEDLGIKPRVEVAMSR
;
A
#
# COMPACT_ATOMS: atom_id res chain seq x y z
N MET A 1 -14.93 -13.50 -8.27
CA MET A 1 -14.61 -13.60 -9.70
C MET A 1 -13.24 -14.18 -9.90
N ALA A 2 -13.17 -15.22 -10.67
CA ALA A 2 -11.89 -15.89 -10.92
C ALA A 2 -10.87 -14.95 -11.55
N LEU A 3 -11.29 -14.13 -12.50
CA LEU A 3 -10.40 -13.21 -13.21
C LEU A 3 -9.77 -12.18 -12.27
N THR A 4 -10.56 -11.60 -11.37
CA THR A 4 -10.06 -10.63 -10.40
C THR A 4 -9.07 -11.28 -9.44
N ARG A 5 -9.40 -12.48 -8.98
CA ARG A 5 -8.55 -13.23 -8.07
C ARG A 5 -7.21 -13.55 -8.72
N ASP A 6 -7.24 -14.02 -9.97
CA ASP A 6 -6.00 -14.36 -10.68
C ASP A 6 -5.14 -13.11 -10.89
N TYR A 7 -5.78 -11.99 -11.18
CA TYR A 7 -5.06 -10.73 -11.35
C TYR A 7 -4.33 -10.34 -10.06
N LYS A 8 -5.01 -10.42 -8.91
CA LYS A 8 -4.41 -10.07 -7.63
C LYS A 8 -3.25 -10.98 -7.28
N GLU A 9 -3.40 -12.27 -7.50
CA GLU A 9 -2.33 -13.22 -7.23
C GLU A 9 -1.12 -12.92 -8.11
N THR A 10 -1.34 -12.54 -9.37
CA THR A 10 -0.26 -12.20 -10.29
C THR A 10 0.47 -10.94 -9.83
N VAL A 11 -0.25 -9.92 -9.39
CA VAL A 11 0.35 -8.68 -8.91
C VAL A 11 1.21 -8.96 -7.68
N VAL A 12 0.66 -9.69 -6.70
CA VAL A 12 1.39 -10.02 -5.48
C VAL A 12 2.65 -10.80 -5.79
N ALA A 13 2.55 -11.78 -6.68
CA ALA A 13 3.71 -12.58 -7.09
C ALA A 13 4.78 -11.70 -7.74
N ARG A 14 4.36 -10.76 -8.57
CA ARG A 14 5.32 -9.86 -9.23
C ARG A 14 6.00 -8.93 -8.23
N ILE A 15 5.26 -8.41 -7.26
CA ILE A 15 5.84 -7.56 -6.23
C ILE A 15 6.97 -8.33 -5.51
N ARG A 16 6.70 -9.59 -5.15
CA ARG A 16 7.65 -10.39 -4.38
C ARG A 16 8.96 -10.63 -5.10
N ARG A 17 8.93 -10.76 -6.43
CA ARG A 17 10.14 -11.11 -7.19
C ARG A 17 10.81 -9.92 -7.87
N ASP A 18 10.19 -8.75 -7.84
CA ASP A 18 10.68 -7.59 -8.60
C ASP A 18 10.71 -6.36 -7.70
N PRO A 19 11.84 -6.09 -7.04
CA PRO A 19 11.93 -4.92 -6.16
C PRO A 19 11.69 -3.59 -6.86
N LYS A 20 12.02 -3.48 -8.13
CA LYS A 20 11.75 -2.25 -8.88
C LYS A 20 10.26 -2.04 -9.04
N PHE A 21 9.54 -3.12 -9.31
CA PHE A 21 8.08 -3.05 -9.43
C PHE A 21 7.45 -2.66 -8.10
N ALA A 22 7.95 -3.23 -7.00
CA ALA A 22 7.43 -2.92 -5.67
C ALA A 22 7.58 -1.42 -5.37
N ARG A 23 8.76 -0.86 -5.64
CA ARG A 23 9.00 0.56 -5.40
C ARG A 23 8.13 1.43 -6.31
N ALA A 24 7.99 1.04 -7.57
CA ALA A 24 7.13 1.78 -8.51
C ALA A 24 5.68 1.76 -8.06
N LEU A 25 5.22 0.61 -7.57
CA LEU A 25 3.85 0.49 -7.08
C LEU A 25 3.62 1.36 -5.83
N TYR A 26 4.62 1.42 -4.94
CA TYR A 26 4.53 2.31 -3.79
C TYR A 26 4.38 3.77 -4.25
N ALA A 27 5.20 4.19 -5.21
CA ALA A 27 5.11 5.55 -5.74
C ALA A 27 3.75 5.82 -6.37
N GLU A 28 3.21 4.86 -7.12
CA GLU A 28 1.88 4.98 -7.70
C GLU A 28 0.79 5.09 -6.64
N ALA A 29 0.90 4.29 -5.59
CA ALA A 29 -0.07 4.33 -4.50
C ALA A 29 -0.08 5.70 -3.84
N MET A 30 1.11 6.23 -3.55
CA MET A 30 1.21 7.54 -2.92
C MET A 30 0.69 8.64 -3.84
N GLY A 31 1.00 8.54 -5.14
CA GLY A 31 0.48 9.49 -6.13
C GLY A 31 -1.04 9.48 -6.18
N ALA A 32 -1.63 8.29 -6.16
CA ALA A 32 -3.08 8.16 -6.17
C ALA A 32 -3.70 8.84 -4.93
N LEU A 33 -3.10 8.60 -3.75
CA LEU A 33 -3.60 9.21 -2.53
C LEU A 33 -3.50 10.74 -2.59
N LEU A 34 -2.38 11.26 -3.10
CA LEU A 34 -2.19 12.70 -3.21
C LEU A 34 -3.17 13.34 -4.20
N GLU A 35 -3.66 12.56 -5.17
CA GLU A 35 -4.63 13.06 -6.14
C GLU A 35 -6.07 12.78 -5.74
N GLY A 36 -6.27 12.27 -4.55
CA GLY A 36 -7.63 12.01 -4.07
C GLY A 36 -8.23 10.70 -4.56
N GLU A 37 -7.46 9.86 -5.24
CA GLU A 37 -7.92 8.56 -5.70
C GLU A 37 -7.70 7.53 -4.61
N THR A 38 -8.42 7.69 -3.51
CA THR A 38 -8.17 6.94 -2.29
C THR A 38 -8.36 5.44 -2.46
N THR A 39 -9.43 5.02 -3.12
CA THR A 39 -9.71 3.60 -3.32
C THR A 39 -8.57 2.91 -4.07
N VAL A 40 -8.07 3.56 -5.12
CA VAL A 40 -6.96 3.02 -5.92
C VAL A 40 -5.70 2.93 -5.06
N GLY A 41 -5.37 4.01 -4.35
CA GLY A 41 -4.18 4.03 -3.52
C GLY A 41 -4.21 2.97 -2.43
N LEU A 42 -5.33 2.83 -1.74
CA LEU A 42 -5.46 1.83 -0.68
C LEU A 42 -5.35 0.40 -1.23
N SER A 43 -5.89 0.17 -2.44
CA SER A 43 -5.79 -1.15 -3.06
C SER A 43 -4.33 -1.52 -3.35
N MET A 44 -3.57 -0.57 -3.85
CA MET A 44 -2.14 -0.80 -4.13
C MET A 44 -1.36 -1.05 -2.85
N LEU A 45 -1.65 -0.28 -1.79
CA LEU A 45 -0.99 -0.49 -0.50
C LEU A 45 -1.32 -1.87 0.06
N ARG A 46 -2.56 -2.32 -0.10
CA ARG A 46 -2.96 -3.64 0.36
C ARG A 46 -2.16 -4.73 -0.34
N ASP A 47 -1.97 -4.61 -1.65
CA ASP A 47 -1.18 -5.59 -2.39
C ASP A 47 0.28 -5.60 -1.91
N LEU A 48 0.84 -4.42 -1.62
CA LEU A 48 2.19 -4.33 -1.08
C LEU A 48 2.30 -4.99 0.29
N VAL A 49 1.29 -4.81 1.15
CA VAL A 49 1.30 -5.44 2.46
C VAL A 49 1.27 -6.96 2.32
N HIS A 50 0.39 -7.48 1.47
CA HIS A 50 0.32 -8.93 1.24
C HIS A 50 1.64 -9.49 0.73
N ALA A 51 2.29 -8.78 -0.18
CA ALA A 51 3.47 -9.29 -0.85
C ALA A 51 4.75 -9.17 -0.03
N GLU A 52 4.87 -8.11 0.76
CA GLU A 52 6.15 -7.77 1.40
C GLU A 52 6.09 -7.87 2.91
N ILE A 53 5.56 -6.85 3.58
CA ILE A 53 5.63 -6.78 5.04
C ILE A 53 4.74 -7.80 5.74
N THR A 54 3.61 -8.14 5.17
CA THR A 54 2.52 -8.96 5.69
C THR A 54 1.66 -8.20 6.70
N PHE A 55 0.40 -8.58 6.79
CA PHE A 55 -0.51 -7.93 7.75
C PHE A 55 -0.12 -8.22 9.19
N LYS A 56 0.45 -9.38 9.45
CA LYS A 56 0.88 -9.73 10.80
C LYS A 56 1.98 -8.80 11.29
N GLU A 57 3.00 -8.58 10.45
CA GLU A 57 4.11 -7.73 10.82
C GLU A 57 3.69 -6.26 10.87
N LEU A 58 2.83 -5.84 9.94
CA LEU A 58 2.32 -4.48 9.95
C LEU A 58 1.53 -4.21 11.24
N ALA A 59 0.74 -5.18 11.68
CA ALA A 59 0.00 -5.06 12.94
C ALA A 59 0.98 -4.89 14.11
N ARG A 60 2.05 -5.68 14.11
CA ARG A 60 3.04 -5.60 15.18
C ARG A 60 3.70 -4.23 15.22
N GLN A 61 4.05 -3.68 14.05
CA GLN A 61 4.75 -2.40 13.98
C GLN A 61 3.85 -1.21 14.30
N THR A 62 2.59 -1.26 13.90
CA THR A 62 1.69 -0.12 14.07
C THR A 62 0.89 -0.18 15.37
N GLY A 63 0.80 -1.36 15.99
CA GLY A 63 -0.05 -1.53 17.16
C GLY A 63 -1.53 -1.67 16.81
N LEU A 64 -1.86 -1.75 15.53
CA LEU A 64 -3.24 -1.93 15.07
C LEU A 64 -3.52 -3.41 14.85
N GLY A 65 -4.77 -3.83 15.05
CA GLY A 65 -5.14 -5.23 14.82
C GLY A 65 -5.15 -5.57 13.34
N GLU A 66 -4.89 -6.84 13.02
CA GLU A 66 -4.89 -7.27 11.62
C GLU A 66 -6.23 -7.03 10.94
N LYS A 67 -7.32 -7.35 11.62
CA LYS A 67 -8.66 -7.11 11.07
C LYS A 67 -8.90 -5.63 10.78
N THR A 68 -8.45 -4.78 11.70
CA THR A 68 -8.57 -3.34 11.53
C THR A 68 -7.78 -2.88 10.31
N LEU A 69 -6.56 -3.39 10.13
CA LEU A 69 -5.74 -3.06 8.97
C LEU A 69 -6.39 -3.52 7.67
N HIS A 70 -6.94 -4.74 7.65
CA HIS A 70 -7.65 -5.21 6.46
C HIS A 70 -8.82 -4.31 6.12
N ARG A 71 -9.56 -3.88 7.13
CA ARG A 71 -10.70 -2.98 6.91
C ARG A 71 -10.24 -1.62 6.40
N MET A 72 -9.18 -1.07 6.98
CA MET A 72 -8.64 0.22 6.56
C MET A 72 -8.18 0.23 5.12
N LEU A 73 -7.62 -0.88 4.66
CA LEU A 73 -7.08 -0.97 3.30
C LEU A 73 -8.08 -1.61 2.33
N SER A 74 -9.32 -1.83 2.76
CA SER A 74 -10.34 -2.38 1.90
C SER A 74 -10.90 -1.31 0.98
N ARG A 75 -11.75 -1.74 0.04
CA ARG A 75 -12.37 -0.84 -0.93
C ARG A 75 -13.11 0.32 -0.26
N ASN A 76 -13.76 0.05 0.87
CA ASN A 76 -14.51 1.07 1.60
C ASN A 76 -13.72 1.59 2.79
N GLY A 77 -12.42 1.37 2.80
CA GLY A 77 -11.59 1.78 3.91
C GLY A 77 -11.49 3.30 4.00
N ASN A 78 -11.32 3.76 5.23
CA ASN A 78 -11.19 5.18 5.49
C ASN A 78 -10.28 5.38 6.70
N PRO A 79 -9.00 5.06 6.57
CA PRO A 79 -8.08 5.24 7.69
C PRO A 79 -7.90 6.72 8.00
N THR A 80 -7.68 7.01 9.28
CA THR A 80 -7.32 8.38 9.66
C THR A 80 -5.96 8.72 9.09
N ALA A 81 -5.65 10.02 9.03
CA ALA A 81 -4.32 10.44 8.57
C ALA A 81 -3.23 9.83 9.43
N ARG A 82 -3.44 9.73 10.75
CA ARG A 82 -2.46 9.13 11.65
C ARG A 82 -2.21 7.66 11.32
N ASN A 83 -3.28 6.90 11.13
CA ASN A 83 -3.14 5.48 10.84
C ASN A 83 -2.55 5.25 9.45
N LEU A 84 -2.99 6.04 8.47
CA LEU A 84 -2.43 5.92 7.13
C LEU A 84 -0.95 6.26 7.12
N GLY A 85 -0.55 7.31 7.84
CA GLY A 85 0.84 7.68 7.97
C GLY A 85 1.68 6.55 8.56
N ALA A 86 1.18 5.90 9.61
CA ALA A 86 1.88 4.76 10.21
C ALA A 86 2.03 3.60 9.22
N ILE A 87 0.97 3.33 8.46
CA ILE A 87 0.97 2.24 7.48
C ILE A 87 2.01 2.51 6.37
N VAL A 88 1.95 3.69 5.75
CA VAL A 88 2.86 3.97 4.62
C VAL A 88 4.31 4.06 5.09
N LYS A 89 4.55 4.53 6.31
CA LYS A 89 5.89 4.55 6.88
C LYS A 89 6.43 3.14 7.04
N SER A 90 5.64 2.23 7.61
CA SER A 90 6.07 0.85 7.82
C SER A 90 6.34 0.14 6.50
N ILE A 91 5.51 0.37 5.49
CA ILE A 91 5.73 -0.22 4.17
C ILE A 91 7.03 0.28 3.56
N ALA A 92 7.27 1.60 3.63
CA ALA A 92 8.49 2.19 3.08
C ALA A 92 9.72 1.61 3.75
N GLU A 93 9.69 1.48 5.08
CA GLU A 93 10.82 0.92 5.82
C GLU A 93 11.08 -0.53 5.43
N ASP A 94 10.01 -1.30 5.25
CA ASP A 94 10.14 -2.69 4.81
C ASP A 94 10.75 -2.78 3.41
N LEU A 95 10.38 -1.85 2.53
CA LEU A 95 10.92 -1.82 1.17
C LEU A 95 12.33 -1.20 1.11
N GLY A 96 12.79 -0.64 2.20
CA GLY A 96 14.11 -0.01 2.25
C GLY A 96 14.18 1.29 1.47
N ILE A 97 13.08 2.02 1.40
CA ILE A 97 13.02 3.26 0.64
C ILE A 97 12.64 4.43 1.53
N LYS A 98 12.98 5.62 1.07
CA LYS A 98 12.58 6.86 1.72
C LYS A 98 11.79 7.68 0.71
N PRO A 99 10.47 7.81 0.87
CA PRO A 99 9.67 8.56 -0.08
C PRO A 99 9.97 10.05 -0.02
N ARG A 100 9.92 10.69 -1.17
CA ARG A 100 10.03 12.13 -1.30
C ARG A 100 8.89 12.62 -2.16
N VAL A 101 8.47 13.86 -1.92
CA VAL A 101 7.45 14.49 -2.74
C VAL A 101 8.13 15.54 -3.61
N GLU A 102 7.86 15.47 -4.90
CA GLU A 102 8.32 16.45 -5.84
C GLU A 102 7.11 17.17 -6.39
N VAL A 103 7.12 18.48 -6.31
CA VAL A 103 5.99 19.30 -6.70
C VAL A 103 6.27 19.95 -8.05
N ALA A 104 5.36 19.75 -8.99
CA ALA A 104 5.46 20.34 -10.30
C ALA A 104 4.32 21.33 -10.51
N MET A 105 4.52 22.25 -11.43
CA MET A 105 3.46 23.20 -11.77
C MET A 105 2.30 22.47 -12.43
N SER A 106 1.10 22.81 -12.00
CA SER A 106 -0.12 22.33 -12.65
C SER A 106 -0.53 23.37 -13.70
N ARG A 107 -1.14 22.92 -14.77
CA ARG A 107 -1.54 23.78 -15.87
C ARG A 107 -2.76 24.61 -15.56
#